data_6d779992005c0e619ed3b1bd4a8afe87
#
_entry.id   6d779992005c0e619ed3b1bd4a8afe87
#
_cell.length_a   1.000
_cell.length_b   1.000
_cell.length_c   1.000
_cell.angle_alpha   90.00
_cell.angle_beta   90.00
_cell.angle_gamma   90.00
#
_symmetry.space_group_name_H-M   'P 1'
#
loop_
_entity.id
_entity.type
_entity.pdbx_description
1 polymer ?
#
loop_
_entity_poly.entity_id
_entity_poly.type
_entity_poly.pdbx_seq_one_letter_code
_entity_poly.pdbx_strand_id
1 'polypeptide(L)'
;TIMRHIASSSELKTSEQASLFGNEELHAKVKLADKPDWPELEKLKLEAEAIGFYLSAHPLDSYGRGMERLGVKNCSEIFRNIRTGDSIRAKVAGCVNSFQKRISKTGNKYAFLELSDASGSFEGILFSEGLARYEEIIASGLPLFASITIDKQSEEANPRVMFNVIETLDKAISEVANGLEIAVNDVSAVPGLREILGKDRNGRNKIYIKPENREWDVRIELAGGFA
;
A
#
# COMPACT_ATOMS: atom_id res chain seq x y z
N THR A 1 -13.73 -1.37 -28.17
CA THR A 1 -15.20 -1.39 -28.40
C THR A 1 -15.84 -0.03 -28.01
N ILE A 2 -15.58 0.49 -26.82
CA ILE A 2 -16.14 1.80 -26.34
C ILE A 2 -15.68 2.95 -27.23
N MET A 3 -14.40 3.07 -27.55
CA MET A 3 -13.86 4.12 -28.42
C MET A 3 -14.47 4.11 -29.82
N ARG A 4 -14.69 2.94 -30.41
CA ARG A 4 -15.40 2.82 -31.69
C ARG A 4 -16.84 3.31 -31.60
N HIS A 5 -17.52 3.00 -30.50
CA HIS A 5 -18.90 3.44 -30.29
C HIS A 5 -19.00 4.95 -30.06
N ILE A 6 -18.06 5.53 -29.32
CA ILE A 6 -18.00 6.99 -29.15
C ILE A 6 -17.72 7.69 -30.48
N ALA A 7 -16.78 7.18 -31.29
CA ALA A 7 -16.47 7.73 -32.61
C ALA A 7 -17.71 7.70 -33.53
N SER A 8 -18.39 6.55 -33.63
CA SER A 8 -19.60 6.41 -34.45
C SER A 8 -20.76 7.26 -33.95
N SER A 9 -20.91 7.42 -32.64
CA SER A 9 -21.95 8.31 -32.06
C SER A 9 -21.64 9.80 -32.28
N SER A 10 -20.37 10.17 -32.34
CA SER A 10 -19.93 11.55 -32.63
C SER A 10 -20.14 11.87 -34.11
N GLU A 11 -19.80 10.95 -35.02
CA GLU A 11 -20.04 11.14 -36.45
C GLU A 11 -21.52 11.25 -36.80
N LEU A 12 -22.41 10.50 -36.12
CA LEU A 12 -23.87 10.60 -36.28
C LEU A 12 -24.45 11.94 -35.78
N LYS A 13 -23.84 12.55 -34.78
CA LYS A 13 -24.27 13.85 -34.25
C LYS A 13 -23.83 15.03 -35.14
N THR A 14 -22.75 14.86 -35.89
CA THR A 14 -22.22 15.91 -36.79
C THR A 14 -22.75 15.83 -38.24
N SER A 15 -23.38 14.71 -38.61
CA SER A 15 -23.97 14.58 -39.93
C SER A 15 -25.37 15.27 -39.97
N GLU A 16 -25.56 16.26 -40.84
CA GLU A 16 -26.85 16.91 -41.11
C GLU A 16 -27.84 15.98 -41.86
N GLN A 17 -27.52 14.71 -42.09
CA GLN A 17 -28.43 13.79 -42.76
C GLN A 17 -29.49 13.25 -41.79
N ALA A 18 -30.73 13.69 -42.05
CA ALA A 18 -31.90 13.14 -41.38
C ALA A 18 -32.03 11.63 -41.67
N SER A 19 -32.12 10.82 -40.60
CA SER A 19 -32.35 9.37 -40.72
C SER A 19 -33.74 9.12 -41.40
N LEU A 20 -33.76 8.39 -42.49
CA LEU A 20 -34.98 8.01 -43.20
C LEU A 20 -35.86 7.02 -42.41
N PHE A 21 -35.37 6.44 -41.33
CA PHE A 21 -35.99 5.34 -40.57
C PHE A 21 -36.26 5.67 -39.09
N GLY A 22 -36.40 6.94 -38.73
CA GLY A 22 -36.73 7.34 -37.35
C GLY A 22 -35.60 7.22 -36.33
N ASN A 23 -35.57 8.14 -35.41
CA ASN A 23 -34.47 8.30 -34.43
C ASN A 23 -34.44 7.25 -33.26
N GLU A 24 -35.31 6.26 -33.27
CA GLU A 24 -35.45 5.37 -32.08
C GLU A 24 -34.52 4.16 -32.02
N GLU A 25 -33.86 3.75 -33.11
CA GLU A 25 -33.05 2.54 -33.11
C GLU A 25 -31.52 2.74 -33.07
N LEU A 26 -31.02 3.97 -33.06
CA LEU A 26 -29.60 4.27 -33.18
C LEU A 26 -28.82 4.21 -31.84
N HIS A 27 -29.47 3.95 -30.73
CA HIS A 27 -28.80 3.68 -29.46
C HIS A 27 -28.60 2.18 -29.25
N ALA A 28 -27.81 1.55 -30.10
CA ALA A 28 -27.35 0.20 -29.82
C ALA A 28 -26.67 0.19 -28.45
N LYS A 29 -27.33 -0.41 -27.45
CA LYS A 29 -26.75 -0.60 -26.12
C LYS A 29 -25.43 -1.35 -26.27
N VAL A 30 -24.31 -0.71 -25.94
CA VAL A 30 -23.01 -1.36 -25.95
C VAL A 30 -23.04 -2.50 -24.92
N LYS A 31 -23.02 -3.74 -25.39
CA LYS A 31 -22.80 -4.90 -24.52
C LYS A 31 -21.33 -4.87 -24.09
N LEU A 32 -21.09 -4.45 -22.87
CA LEU A 32 -19.78 -4.61 -22.23
C LEU A 32 -19.58 -6.10 -21.92
N ALA A 33 -18.37 -6.59 -22.17
CA ALA A 33 -18.01 -7.93 -21.74
C ALA A 33 -18.01 -7.98 -20.21
N ASP A 34 -18.65 -9.00 -19.66
CA ASP A 34 -18.61 -9.26 -18.22
C ASP A 34 -17.20 -9.78 -17.88
N LYS A 35 -16.41 -8.93 -17.23
CA LYS A 35 -15.05 -9.26 -16.78
C LYS A 35 -15.00 -9.12 -15.28
N PRO A 36 -14.24 -9.99 -14.58
CA PRO A 36 -13.99 -9.83 -13.16
C PRO A 36 -13.38 -8.45 -12.90
N ASP A 37 -13.76 -7.84 -11.79
CA ASP A 37 -13.18 -6.56 -11.35
C ASP A 37 -11.68 -6.73 -11.05
N TRP A 38 -10.93 -5.65 -11.14
CA TRP A 38 -9.51 -5.65 -10.80
C TRP A 38 -9.31 -5.92 -9.30
N PRO A 39 -8.19 -6.56 -8.91
CA PRO A 39 -7.79 -6.61 -7.50
C PRO A 39 -7.77 -5.20 -6.90
N GLU A 40 -8.18 -5.09 -5.64
CA GLU A 40 -8.36 -3.80 -4.99
C GLU A 40 -7.09 -2.93 -5.03
N LEU A 41 -5.93 -3.53 -4.76
CA LEU A 41 -4.64 -2.84 -4.80
C LEU A 41 -4.29 -2.31 -6.21
N GLU A 42 -4.61 -3.08 -7.26
CA GLU A 42 -4.39 -2.67 -8.65
C GLU A 42 -5.30 -1.50 -9.03
N LYS A 43 -6.55 -1.56 -8.57
CA LYS A 43 -7.54 -0.48 -8.78
C LYS A 43 -7.10 0.83 -8.14
N LEU A 44 -6.61 0.77 -6.90
CA LEU A 44 -6.06 1.94 -6.19
C LEU A 44 -4.81 2.49 -6.89
N LYS A 45 -3.93 1.61 -7.39
CA LYS A 45 -2.75 2.04 -8.13
C LYS A 45 -3.12 2.77 -9.42
N LEU A 46 -4.04 2.23 -10.21
CA LEU A 46 -4.52 2.87 -11.44
C LEU A 46 -5.25 4.19 -11.17
N GLU A 47 -5.98 4.27 -10.05
CA GLU A 47 -6.61 5.50 -9.59
C GLU A 47 -5.56 6.58 -9.28
N ALA A 48 -4.53 6.24 -8.51
CA ALA A 48 -3.44 7.14 -8.18
C ALA A 48 -2.63 7.57 -9.42
N GLU A 49 -2.40 6.67 -10.38
CA GLU A 49 -1.76 7.01 -11.66
C GLU A 49 -2.59 7.97 -12.51
N ALA A 50 -3.93 7.83 -12.49
CA ALA A 50 -4.82 8.66 -13.30
C ALA A 50 -5.09 10.04 -12.68
N ILE A 51 -5.20 10.14 -11.36
CA ILE A 51 -5.64 11.33 -10.62
C ILE A 51 -4.46 12.01 -9.91
N GLY A 52 -3.40 11.26 -9.59
CA GLY A 52 -2.23 11.74 -8.86
C GLY A 52 -2.28 11.49 -7.35
N PHE A 53 -3.36 10.93 -6.83
CA PHE A 53 -3.52 10.55 -5.42
C PHE A 53 -4.55 9.44 -5.26
N TYR A 54 -4.54 8.77 -4.08
CA TYR A 54 -5.52 7.74 -3.72
C TYR A 54 -6.82 8.40 -3.26
N LEU A 55 -7.94 8.16 -3.95
CA LEU A 55 -9.24 8.77 -3.67
C LEU A 55 -10.18 7.82 -2.91
N SER A 56 -10.27 6.57 -3.35
CA SER A 56 -11.26 5.61 -2.83
C SER A 56 -10.85 5.02 -1.48
N ALA A 57 -9.59 4.65 -1.32
CA ALA A 57 -8.98 4.14 -0.09
C ALA A 57 -7.45 4.28 -0.19
N HIS A 58 -6.76 4.25 0.93
CA HIS A 58 -5.30 4.22 0.92
C HIS A 58 -4.80 2.77 1.00
N PRO A 59 -3.74 2.37 0.23
CA PRO A 59 -3.21 1.00 0.28
C PRO A 59 -2.80 0.54 1.68
N LEU A 60 -2.48 1.47 2.57
CA LEU A 60 -2.12 1.18 3.97
C LEU A 60 -3.31 0.82 4.86
N ASP A 61 -4.54 1.07 4.44
CA ASP A 61 -5.72 0.85 5.29
C ASP A 61 -5.89 -0.63 5.69
N SER A 62 -5.45 -1.55 4.82
CA SER A 62 -5.45 -2.98 5.10
C SER A 62 -4.43 -3.43 6.15
N TYR A 63 -3.44 -2.58 6.47
CA TYR A 63 -2.31 -2.91 7.36
C TYR A 63 -2.48 -2.41 8.80
N GLY A 64 -3.60 -1.81 9.17
CA GLY A 64 -3.81 -1.06 10.41
C GLY A 64 -3.20 -1.69 11.67
N ARG A 65 -3.60 -2.92 12.01
CA ARG A 65 -3.07 -3.65 13.20
C ARG A 65 -1.57 -3.96 13.10
N GLY A 66 -1.07 -4.21 11.90
CA GLY A 66 0.35 -4.46 11.66
C GLY A 66 1.19 -3.21 11.92
N MET A 67 0.74 -2.07 11.44
CA MET A 67 1.39 -0.77 11.64
C MET A 67 1.41 -0.36 13.11
N GLU A 68 0.32 -0.58 13.86
CA GLU A 68 0.27 -0.36 15.30
C GLU A 68 1.34 -1.18 16.05
N ARG A 69 1.49 -2.46 15.72
CA ARG A 69 2.52 -3.33 16.33
C ARG A 69 3.95 -2.90 15.99
N LEU A 70 4.18 -2.39 14.80
CA LEU A 70 5.46 -1.80 14.40
C LEU A 70 5.76 -0.50 15.12
N GLY A 71 4.74 0.16 15.70
CA GLY A 71 4.85 1.50 16.28
C GLY A 71 4.99 2.57 15.20
N VAL A 72 4.37 2.36 14.04
CA VAL A 72 4.31 3.33 12.94
C VAL A 72 3.45 4.51 13.38
N LYS A 73 3.91 5.71 13.06
CA LYS A 73 3.20 6.98 13.29
C LYS A 73 2.79 7.59 11.96
N ASN A 74 1.67 8.28 11.97
CA ASN A 74 1.20 9.01 10.80
C ASN A 74 2.08 10.22 10.50
N CYS A 75 2.28 10.53 9.23
CA CYS A 75 3.08 11.66 8.76
C CYS A 75 2.64 12.96 9.43
N SER A 76 1.34 13.27 9.41
CA SER A 76 0.80 14.51 9.98
C SER A 76 1.05 14.63 11.49
N GLU A 77 1.02 13.53 12.23
CA GLU A 77 1.30 13.50 13.67
C GLU A 77 2.75 13.85 13.96
N ILE A 78 3.68 13.24 13.22
CA ILE A 78 5.12 13.46 13.41
C ILE A 78 5.48 14.92 13.14
N PHE A 79 5.07 15.45 11.97
CA PHE A 79 5.43 16.79 11.56
C PHE A 79 4.76 17.89 12.38
N ARG A 80 3.59 17.63 12.96
CA ARG A 80 2.91 18.57 13.86
C ARG A 80 3.61 18.70 15.21
N ASN A 81 4.23 17.62 15.68
CA ASN A 81 4.79 17.54 17.04
C ASN A 81 6.29 17.86 17.10
N ILE A 82 6.98 18.04 15.97
CA ILE A 82 8.42 18.36 15.95
C ILE A 82 8.66 19.82 16.30
N ARG A 83 9.58 20.07 17.21
CA ARG A 83 9.99 21.42 17.66
C ARG A 83 11.34 21.81 17.06
N THR A 84 11.62 23.10 17.04
CA THR A 84 12.93 23.62 16.63
C THR A 84 14.03 23.11 17.54
N GLY A 85 15.11 22.62 16.95
CA GLY A 85 16.22 22.00 17.66
C GLY A 85 16.07 20.49 17.88
N ASP A 86 14.90 19.91 17.56
CA ASP A 86 14.70 18.46 17.71
C ASP A 86 15.40 17.69 16.59
N SER A 87 16.01 16.57 16.99
CA SER A 87 16.41 15.47 16.09
C SER A 87 15.74 14.20 16.60
N ILE A 88 14.71 13.75 15.88
CA ILE A 88 13.89 12.61 16.30
C ILE A 88 14.01 11.45 15.33
N ARG A 89 13.93 10.23 15.86
CA ARG A 89 13.75 9.02 15.05
C ARG A 89 12.29 8.61 15.08
N ALA A 90 11.76 8.29 13.90
CA ALA A 90 10.39 7.83 13.76
C ALA A 90 10.31 6.63 12.84
N LYS A 91 9.28 5.83 13.04
CA LYS A 91 8.88 4.74 12.15
C LYS A 91 7.65 5.19 11.38
N VAL A 92 7.72 5.07 10.07
CA VAL A 92 6.65 5.47 9.15
C VAL A 92 6.34 4.34 8.18
N ALA A 93 5.14 4.33 7.65
CA ALA A 93 4.78 3.51 6.50
C ALA A 93 4.20 4.41 5.43
N GLY A 94 4.42 4.08 4.16
CA GLY A 94 3.92 4.90 3.06
C GLY A 94 4.00 4.21 1.71
N CYS A 95 3.25 4.77 0.77
CA CYS A 95 3.37 4.46 -0.65
C CYS A 95 4.29 5.47 -1.32
N VAL A 96 5.04 5.03 -2.33
CA VAL A 96 5.95 5.90 -3.08
C VAL A 96 5.16 6.77 -4.04
N ASN A 97 5.22 8.10 -3.86
CA ASN A 97 4.64 9.07 -4.78
C ASN A 97 5.67 9.55 -5.81
N SER A 98 6.91 9.80 -5.35
CA SER A 98 7.98 10.30 -6.20
C SER A 98 9.32 9.73 -5.78
N PHE A 99 10.16 9.43 -6.76
CA PHE A 99 11.53 8.97 -6.54
C PHE A 99 12.47 9.61 -7.56
N GLN A 100 13.30 10.55 -7.12
CA GLN A 100 14.17 11.35 -7.98
C GLN A 100 15.64 11.18 -7.60
N LYS A 101 16.42 10.56 -8.47
CA LYS A 101 17.87 10.42 -8.31
C LYS A 101 18.59 11.71 -8.69
N ARG A 102 19.60 12.08 -7.92
CA ARG A 102 20.43 13.26 -8.12
C ARG A 102 21.91 12.92 -7.91
N ILE A 103 22.77 13.77 -8.41
CA ILE A 103 24.23 13.71 -8.18
C ILE A 103 24.63 15.01 -7.50
N SER A 104 25.33 14.91 -6.39
CA SER A 104 25.86 16.07 -5.67
C SER A 104 27.04 16.70 -6.42
N LYS A 105 27.42 17.91 -6.06
CA LYS A 105 28.61 18.59 -6.61
C LYS A 105 29.90 17.79 -6.38
N THR A 106 29.93 16.93 -5.37
CA THR A 106 31.08 16.06 -5.04
C THR A 106 30.99 14.69 -5.75
N GLY A 107 30.05 14.49 -6.68
CA GLY A 107 29.88 13.26 -7.44
C GLY A 107 29.11 12.14 -6.72
N ASN A 108 28.71 12.34 -5.46
CA ASN A 108 27.94 11.34 -4.71
C ASN A 108 26.49 11.29 -5.19
N LYS A 109 25.99 10.07 -5.42
CA LYS A 109 24.58 9.84 -5.78
C LYS A 109 23.72 9.94 -4.52
N TYR A 110 22.55 10.53 -4.63
CA TYR A 110 21.50 10.55 -3.61
C TYR A 110 20.14 10.61 -4.29
N ALA A 111 19.07 10.39 -3.55
CA ALA A 111 17.73 10.51 -4.09
C ALA A 111 16.83 11.26 -3.12
N PHE A 112 15.86 11.96 -3.69
CA PHE A 112 14.66 12.39 -2.98
C PHE A 112 13.60 11.31 -3.13
N LEU A 113 13.04 10.88 -2.03
CA LEU A 113 11.96 9.92 -1.96
C LEU A 113 10.78 10.55 -1.24
N GLU A 114 9.65 10.63 -1.92
CA GLU A 114 8.40 11.08 -1.34
C GLU A 114 7.53 9.87 -1.01
N LEU A 115 7.13 9.79 0.25
CA LEU A 115 6.17 8.80 0.75
C LEU A 115 4.88 9.49 1.18
N SER A 116 3.75 8.82 0.94
CA SER A 116 2.44 9.25 1.43
C SER A 116 1.80 8.18 2.30
N ASP A 117 1.04 8.63 3.29
CA ASP A 117 0.05 7.85 4.02
C ASP A 117 -1.33 8.51 3.92
N ALA A 118 -2.33 7.96 4.59
CA ALA A 118 -3.70 8.52 4.60
C ALA A 118 -3.78 9.93 5.22
N SER A 119 -2.75 10.39 5.94
CA SER A 119 -2.72 11.69 6.63
C SER A 119 -1.97 12.78 5.87
N GLY A 120 -1.18 12.42 4.86
CA GLY A 120 -0.39 13.35 4.07
C GLY A 120 0.82 12.72 3.39
N SER A 121 1.72 13.56 2.87
CA SER A 121 2.99 13.14 2.28
C SER A 121 4.16 13.92 2.84
N PHE A 122 5.35 13.34 2.72
CA PHE A 122 6.60 14.00 3.05
C PHE A 122 7.72 13.53 2.12
N GLU A 123 8.65 14.41 1.87
CA GLU A 123 9.87 14.12 1.12
C GLU A 123 11.06 13.95 2.06
N GLY A 124 11.89 12.97 1.80
CA GLY A 124 13.14 12.74 2.51
C GLY A 124 14.29 12.40 1.61
N ILE A 125 15.50 12.44 2.16
CA ILE A 125 16.74 12.19 1.44
C ILE A 125 17.21 10.77 1.72
N LEU A 126 17.60 10.08 0.66
CA LEU A 126 18.25 8.78 0.68
C LEU A 126 19.67 8.94 0.13
N PHE A 127 20.68 8.73 0.96
CA PHE A 127 22.06 8.84 0.56
C PHE A 127 22.56 7.63 -0.26
N SER A 128 23.73 7.74 -0.85
CA SER A 128 24.28 6.79 -1.83
C SER A 128 24.27 5.33 -1.37
N GLU A 129 24.60 5.07 -0.12
CA GLU A 129 24.59 3.70 0.45
C GLU A 129 23.19 3.14 0.55
N GLY A 130 22.24 3.92 1.08
CA GLY A 130 20.82 3.55 1.14
C GLY A 130 20.23 3.44 -0.26
N LEU A 131 20.59 4.33 -1.19
CA LEU A 131 20.13 4.29 -2.57
C LEU A 131 20.52 2.97 -3.24
N ALA A 132 21.76 2.52 -3.12
CA ALA A 132 22.21 1.26 -3.70
C ALA A 132 21.51 0.04 -3.08
N ARG A 133 21.15 0.12 -1.79
CA ARG A 133 20.51 -0.97 -1.05
C ARG A 133 19.01 -1.09 -1.32
N TYR A 134 18.31 0.05 -1.45
CA TYR A 134 16.84 0.07 -1.39
C TYR A 134 16.17 0.40 -2.72
N GLU A 135 16.93 0.67 -3.78
CA GLU A 135 16.40 1.07 -5.09
C GLU A 135 15.38 0.07 -5.65
N GLU A 136 15.69 -1.24 -5.59
CA GLU A 136 14.79 -2.29 -6.09
C GLU A 136 13.50 -2.36 -5.26
N ILE A 137 13.60 -2.20 -3.94
CA ILE A 137 12.43 -2.20 -3.04
C ILE A 137 11.55 -0.99 -3.33
N ILE A 138 12.14 0.20 -3.53
CA ILE A 138 11.41 1.42 -3.86
C ILE A 138 10.70 1.28 -5.22
N ALA A 139 11.39 0.70 -6.21
CA ALA A 139 10.85 0.49 -7.55
C ALA A 139 9.74 -0.57 -7.61
N SER A 140 9.57 -1.42 -6.60
CA SER A 140 8.54 -2.46 -6.57
C SER A 140 7.11 -1.90 -6.56
N GLY A 141 6.91 -0.65 -6.12
CA GLY A 141 5.60 -0.02 -5.97
C GLY A 141 4.75 -0.60 -4.83
N LEU A 142 5.34 -1.45 -3.98
CA LEU A 142 4.69 -1.98 -2.78
C LEU A 142 4.70 -0.93 -1.66
N PRO A 143 3.75 -1.01 -0.70
CA PRO A 143 3.81 -0.22 0.52
C PRO A 143 5.12 -0.47 1.28
N LEU A 144 5.75 0.61 1.73
CA LEU A 144 7.05 0.59 2.40
C LEU A 144 6.90 0.90 3.88
N PHE A 145 7.74 0.24 4.67
CA PHE A 145 8.08 0.66 6.03
C PHE A 145 9.44 1.34 6.01
N ALA A 146 9.57 2.45 6.73
CA ALA A 146 10.83 3.14 6.86
C ALA A 146 11.10 3.61 8.29
N SER A 147 12.37 3.52 8.69
CA SER A 147 12.90 4.25 9.83
C SER A 147 13.55 5.52 9.32
N ILE A 148 13.11 6.67 9.84
CA ILE A 148 13.56 7.99 9.42
C ILE A 148 14.16 8.76 10.59
N THR A 149 15.07 9.67 10.28
CA THR A 149 15.53 10.72 11.18
C THR A 149 15.02 12.06 10.66
N ILE A 150 14.46 12.88 11.54
CA ILE A 150 13.92 14.19 11.20
C ILE A 150 14.62 15.23 12.05
N ASP A 151 15.24 16.20 11.39
CA ASP A 151 15.93 17.32 12.01
C ASP A 151 15.22 18.63 11.66
N LYS A 152 14.85 19.41 12.67
CA LYS A 152 14.27 20.74 12.50
C LYS A 152 15.20 21.82 13.08
N GLN A 153 15.88 22.55 12.21
CA GLN A 153 16.90 23.52 12.61
C GLN A 153 16.33 24.89 13.01
N SER A 154 15.22 25.32 12.38
CA SER A 154 14.56 26.58 12.70
C SER A 154 13.05 26.48 12.50
N GLU A 155 12.29 27.48 13.01
CA GLU A 155 10.82 27.50 12.82
C GLU A 155 10.42 27.73 11.37
N GLU A 156 11.19 28.53 10.65
CA GLU A 156 10.92 28.90 9.25
C GLU A 156 11.37 27.83 8.25
N ALA A 157 12.28 26.91 8.65
CA ALA A 157 12.79 25.86 7.76
C ALA A 157 11.90 24.61 7.82
N ASN A 158 11.67 24.02 6.66
CA ASN A 158 11.06 22.71 6.59
C ASN A 158 11.96 21.66 7.28
N PRO A 159 11.40 20.72 8.04
CA PRO A 159 12.15 19.63 8.65
C PRO A 159 12.91 18.83 7.58
N ARG A 160 14.17 18.54 7.85
CA ARG A 160 14.99 17.68 6.99
C ARG A 160 14.77 16.23 7.38
N VAL A 161 14.30 15.42 6.44
CA VAL A 161 14.04 14.01 6.66
C VAL A 161 15.13 13.18 5.98
N MET A 162 15.65 12.18 6.70
CA MET A 162 16.64 11.22 6.20
C MET A 162 16.12 9.80 6.41
N PHE A 163 16.16 8.99 5.35
CA PHE A 163 15.83 7.57 5.43
C PHE A 163 17.04 6.77 5.92
N ASN A 164 16.85 6.00 6.99
CA ASN A 164 17.89 5.14 7.57
C ASN A 164 17.73 3.68 7.12
N VAL A 165 16.49 3.17 7.19
CA VAL A 165 16.12 1.80 6.79
C VAL A 165 14.85 1.88 5.97
N ILE A 166 14.79 1.09 4.90
CA ILE A 166 13.60 0.91 4.08
C ILE A 166 13.42 -0.58 3.84
N GLU A 167 12.20 -1.07 4.00
CA GLU A 167 11.81 -2.44 3.63
C GLU A 167 10.34 -2.46 3.21
N THR A 168 9.87 -3.56 2.64
CA THR A 168 8.44 -3.71 2.34
C THR A 168 7.66 -3.81 3.64
N LEU A 169 6.48 -3.20 3.68
CA LEU A 169 5.63 -3.20 4.87
C LEU A 169 5.23 -4.63 5.29
N ASP A 170 4.96 -5.50 4.31
CA ASP A 170 4.67 -6.93 4.57
C ASP A 170 5.80 -7.62 5.32
N LYS A 171 7.05 -7.39 4.89
CA LYS A 171 8.22 -7.98 5.55
C LYS A 171 8.35 -7.46 6.99
N ALA A 172 8.27 -6.14 7.17
CA ALA A 172 8.37 -5.53 8.50
C ALA A 172 7.30 -6.05 9.47
N ILE A 173 6.06 -6.21 9.00
CA ILE A 173 4.96 -6.76 9.80
C ILE A 173 5.21 -8.24 10.12
N SER A 174 5.69 -9.02 9.16
CA SER A 174 5.95 -10.45 9.38
C SER A 174 7.04 -10.68 10.44
N GLU A 175 8.03 -9.81 10.53
CA GLU A 175 9.11 -9.88 11.53
C GLU A 175 8.64 -9.57 12.96
N VAL A 176 7.61 -8.74 13.12
CA VAL A 176 7.02 -8.42 14.45
C VAL A 176 5.76 -9.24 14.75
N ALA A 177 5.28 -10.02 13.81
CA ALA A 177 4.14 -10.90 14.01
C ALA A 177 4.53 -12.05 14.95
N ASN A 178 3.92 -12.09 16.13
CA ASN A 178 4.14 -13.18 17.09
C ASN A 178 3.35 -14.46 16.75
N GLY A 179 2.81 -14.54 15.53
CA GLY A 179 2.00 -15.66 15.05
C GLY A 179 0.67 -15.25 14.45
N LEU A 180 -0.01 -16.23 13.90
CA LEU A 180 -1.35 -16.12 13.30
C LEU A 180 -2.40 -16.69 14.26
N GLU A 181 -3.45 -15.94 14.54
CA GLU A 181 -4.62 -16.45 15.25
C GLU A 181 -5.76 -16.67 14.26
N ILE A 182 -6.25 -17.90 14.17
CA ILE A 182 -7.32 -18.30 13.28
C ILE A 182 -8.58 -18.57 14.12
N ALA A 183 -9.60 -17.75 13.93
CA ALA A 183 -10.91 -17.99 14.52
C ALA A 183 -11.64 -19.09 13.72
N VAL A 184 -12.13 -20.10 14.42
CA VAL A 184 -12.83 -21.25 13.82
C VAL A 184 -14.23 -21.37 14.43
N ASN A 185 -15.23 -21.12 13.60
CA ASN A 185 -16.67 -21.18 13.99
C ASN A 185 -17.25 -22.56 13.75
N ASP A 186 -16.67 -23.34 12.83
CA ASP A 186 -17.17 -24.65 12.45
C ASP A 186 -16.02 -25.66 12.38
N VAL A 187 -16.23 -26.79 13.06
CA VAL A 187 -15.28 -27.91 13.10
C VAL A 187 -15.01 -28.49 11.70
N SER A 188 -15.94 -28.35 10.77
CA SER A 188 -15.78 -28.81 9.38
C SER A 188 -14.64 -28.11 8.64
N ALA A 189 -14.20 -26.91 9.07
CA ALA A 189 -13.08 -26.18 8.51
C ALA A 189 -11.70 -26.75 8.91
N VAL A 190 -11.62 -27.54 10.00
CA VAL A 190 -10.35 -28.04 10.55
C VAL A 190 -9.56 -28.95 9.59
N PRO A 191 -10.18 -29.88 8.84
CA PRO A 191 -9.46 -30.69 7.85
C PRO A 191 -8.80 -29.86 6.76
N GLY A 192 -9.49 -28.84 6.24
CA GLY A 192 -8.95 -27.92 5.23
C GLY A 192 -7.78 -27.07 5.77
N LEU A 193 -7.91 -26.55 6.99
CA LEU A 193 -6.84 -25.86 7.68
C LEU A 193 -5.60 -26.76 7.86
N ARG A 194 -5.78 -28.01 8.24
CA ARG A 194 -4.68 -28.97 8.40
C ARG A 194 -3.94 -29.23 7.09
N GLU A 195 -4.65 -29.27 5.96
CA GLU A 195 -4.02 -29.46 4.65
C GLU A 195 -3.19 -28.22 4.23
N ILE A 196 -3.71 -27.04 4.44
CA ILE A 196 -3.02 -25.76 4.13
C ILE A 196 -1.79 -25.60 5.02
N LEU A 197 -1.95 -25.73 6.34
CA LEU A 197 -0.87 -25.54 7.30
C LEU A 197 0.17 -26.67 7.29
N GLY A 198 -0.19 -27.82 6.72
CA GLY A 198 0.72 -28.97 6.60
C GLY A 198 1.83 -28.77 5.58
N LYS A 199 1.68 -27.82 4.66
CA LYS A 199 2.61 -27.56 3.56
C LYS A 199 3.82 -26.70 3.96
N ASP A 200 3.67 -25.83 4.97
CA ASP A 200 4.67 -24.82 5.36
C ASP A 200 5.07 -24.91 6.84
N ARG A 201 5.77 -26.01 7.23
CA ARG A 201 6.16 -26.26 8.62
C ARG A 201 7.56 -25.76 9.01
N ASN A 202 8.25 -25.04 8.13
CA ASN A 202 9.64 -24.63 8.35
C ASN A 202 9.82 -23.17 8.80
N GLY A 203 8.74 -22.48 9.15
CA GLY A 203 8.76 -21.10 9.62
C GLY A 203 9.06 -20.95 11.11
N ARG A 204 9.17 -19.70 11.56
CA ARG A 204 9.36 -19.33 12.98
C ARG A 204 8.07 -18.83 13.65
N ASN A 205 7.02 -18.63 12.89
CA ASN A 205 5.77 -18.09 13.39
C ASN A 205 4.96 -19.14 14.11
N LYS A 206 4.25 -18.73 15.17
CA LYS A 206 3.32 -19.58 15.89
C LYS A 206 1.91 -19.42 15.31
N ILE A 207 1.17 -20.51 15.23
CA ILE A 207 -0.23 -20.48 14.85
C ILE A 207 -1.09 -20.86 16.05
N TYR A 208 -2.12 -20.07 16.26
CA TYR A 208 -3.09 -20.28 17.29
C TYR A 208 -4.46 -20.49 16.65
N ILE A 209 -5.18 -21.51 17.10
CA ILE A 209 -6.58 -21.72 16.76
C ILE A 209 -7.42 -21.23 17.93
N LYS A 210 -8.35 -20.33 17.63
CA LYS A 210 -9.34 -19.83 18.57
C LYS A 210 -10.72 -20.34 18.14
N PRO A 211 -11.25 -21.40 18.80
CA PRO A 211 -12.64 -21.80 18.57
C PRO A 211 -13.58 -20.67 19.03
N GLU A 212 -14.49 -20.25 18.18
CA GLU A 212 -15.54 -19.31 18.59
C GLU A 212 -16.62 -20.06 19.40
N ASN A 213 -16.43 -20.09 20.71
CA ASN A 213 -17.41 -20.58 21.64
C ASN A 213 -17.84 -19.45 22.57
N ARG A 214 -19.15 -19.37 22.86
CA ARG A 214 -19.75 -18.35 23.75
C ARG A 214 -19.42 -18.55 25.23
N GLU A 215 -18.96 -19.73 25.61
CA GLU A 215 -18.78 -20.12 27.03
C GLU A 215 -17.30 -20.04 27.46
N TRP A 216 -16.32 -20.25 26.52
CA TRP A 216 -14.92 -20.41 26.88
C TRP A 216 -14.03 -19.64 25.90
N ASP A 217 -13.14 -18.81 26.41
CA ASP A 217 -12.06 -18.19 25.63
C ASP A 217 -10.84 -19.09 25.60
N VAL A 218 -10.84 -20.05 24.68
CA VAL A 218 -9.77 -21.04 24.53
C VAL A 218 -8.91 -20.67 23.33
N ARG A 219 -7.60 -20.71 23.53
CA ARG A 219 -6.58 -20.49 22.50
C ARG A 219 -5.66 -21.70 22.45
N ILE A 220 -5.61 -22.39 21.32
CA ILE A 220 -4.82 -23.61 21.11
C ILE A 220 -3.61 -23.24 20.26
N GLU A 221 -2.40 -23.39 20.83
CA GLU A 221 -1.16 -23.24 20.06
C GLU A 221 -0.87 -24.53 19.29
N LEU A 222 -0.66 -24.40 17.97
CA LEU A 222 -0.24 -25.53 17.16
C LEU A 222 1.27 -25.78 17.31
N ALA A 223 1.62 -27.03 17.55
CA ALA A 223 3.03 -27.43 17.65
C ALA A 223 3.71 -27.34 16.28
N GLY A 224 4.85 -26.66 16.22
CA GLY A 224 5.67 -26.45 15.03
C GLY A 224 5.87 -24.97 14.72
N GLY A 225 6.84 -24.68 13.84
CA GLY A 225 7.04 -23.35 13.27
C GLY A 225 6.42 -23.28 11.87
N PHE A 226 5.76 -22.19 11.54
CA PHE A 226 5.08 -21.97 10.26
C PHE A 226 5.71 -20.78 9.52
N ALA A 227 5.75 -20.83 8.18
CA ALA A 227 6.30 -19.79 7.33
C ALA A 227 5.28 -18.69 7.03
#